data_564ea3d80b6577b9fc47017787ecf8f9
#
_entry.id   564ea3d80b6577b9fc47017787ecf8f9
#
_cell.length_a   1.000
_cell.length_b   1.000
_cell.length_c   1.000
_cell.angle_alpha   90.00
_cell.angle_beta   90.00
_cell.angle_gamma   90.00
#
_symmetry.space_group_name_H-M   'P 1'
#
loop_
_entity.id
_entity.type
_entity.pdbx_description
1 polymer ?
#
loop_
_entity_poly.entity_id
_entity_poly.type
_entity_poly.pdbx_seq_one_letter_code
_entity_poly.pdbx_strand_id
1 'polypeptide(L)'
;ADKPTIDYMAQHGEMGMVKTVQDGMKPGSDVANLSVMGYDTKKCYSGRSPLEAASIGVPLKDNDVTFRCNLVTLSDEENYEDKTMLDYSAGEITTEEAAELIKAVAKELDTDMIKFYPGISYRHLTVWEGGSTNVELTPPHDISDKKITDHLPKGDGADTLLEMMKKSEKILREHPVNKKRVAEGKNPATSIWVWGEGTKPQLDNFEEKFGLKAVSYTHLRAH
;
A
#
# COMPACT_ATOMS: atom_id res chain seq x y z
N ALA A 1 2.32 -25.76 27.87
CA ALA A 1 1.86 -24.65 28.72
C ALA A 1 0.48 -25.02 29.26
N ASP A 2 0.23 -24.74 30.52
CA ASP A 2 -1.07 -24.95 31.15
C ASP A 2 -2.02 -23.82 30.71
N LYS A 3 -3.19 -24.17 30.14
CA LYS A 3 -4.14 -23.22 29.55
C LYS A 3 -5.59 -23.59 29.87
N PRO A 4 -5.94 -23.64 31.15
CA PRO A 4 -7.20 -24.22 31.63
C PRO A 4 -8.45 -23.53 31.02
N THR A 5 -8.40 -22.22 30.78
CA THR A 5 -9.51 -21.47 30.18
C THR A 5 -9.74 -21.87 28.71
N ILE A 6 -8.66 -22.00 27.93
CA ILE A 6 -8.76 -22.43 26.52
C ILE A 6 -9.23 -23.88 26.45
N ASP A 7 -8.70 -24.74 27.31
CA ASP A 7 -9.09 -26.15 27.37
C ASP A 7 -10.57 -26.29 27.79
N TYR A 8 -11.04 -25.50 28.73
CA TYR A 8 -12.46 -25.44 29.11
C TYR A 8 -13.34 -24.99 27.93
N MET A 9 -12.96 -23.92 27.23
CA MET A 9 -13.72 -23.43 26.07
C MET A 9 -13.77 -24.46 24.92
N ALA A 10 -12.64 -25.17 24.68
CA ALA A 10 -12.58 -26.21 23.66
C ALA A 10 -13.46 -27.43 23.99
N GLN A 11 -13.65 -27.74 25.28
CA GLN A 11 -14.47 -28.88 25.73
C GLN A 11 -15.97 -28.56 25.80
N HIS A 12 -16.34 -27.32 26.08
CA HIS A 12 -17.71 -26.92 26.38
C HIS A 12 -18.31 -25.92 25.37
N GLY A 13 -17.47 -25.35 24.47
CA GLY A 13 -17.91 -24.42 23.46
C GLY A 13 -18.34 -25.11 22.17
N GLU A 14 -19.07 -24.40 21.35
CA GLU A 14 -19.38 -24.79 19.98
C GLU A 14 -18.38 -24.16 19.02
N MET A 15 -17.91 -24.96 18.07
CA MET A 15 -16.98 -24.50 17.02
C MET A 15 -17.61 -24.59 15.64
N GLY A 16 -17.30 -23.62 14.80
CA GLY A 16 -17.78 -23.61 13.42
C GLY A 16 -16.82 -22.88 12.49
N MET A 17 -17.02 -23.09 11.20
CA MET A 17 -16.27 -22.39 10.14
C MET A 17 -17.03 -21.15 9.69
N VAL A 18 -16.34 -20.01 9.65
CA VAL A 18 -16.90 -18.75 9.15
C VAL A 18 -16.20 -18.35 7.86
N LYS A 19 -16.97 -18.07 6.81
CA LYS A 19 -16.46 -17.58 5.54
C LYS A 19 -16.19 -16.08 5.64
N THR A 20 -14.94 -15.71 5.88
CA THR A 20 -14.52 -14.31 6.05
C THR A 20 -14.21 -13.58 4.74
N VAL A 21 -14.00 -14.32 3.65
CA VAL A 21 -13.83 -13.76 2.30
C VAL A 21 -14.97 -14.23 1.43
N GLN A 22 -15.77 -13.30 0.92
CA GLN A 22 -16.91 -13.60 0.06
C GLN A 22 -16.46 -14.09 -1.32
N ASP A 23 -17.32 -14.90 -1.99
CA ASP A 23 -17.04 -15.40 -3.34
C ASP A 23 -16.81 -14.26 -4.33
N GLY A 24 -15.75 -14.39 -5.11
CA GLY A 24 -15.35 -13.40 -6.12
C GLY A 24 -14.44 -12.28 -5.59
N MET A 25 -14.18 -12.22 -4.28
CA MET A 25 -13.21 -11.27 -3.72
C MET A 25 -11.83 -11.90 -3.61
N LYS A 26 -10.79 -11.10 -3.86
CA LYS A 26 -9.40 -11.53 -3.61
C LYS A 26 -9.19 -11.70 -2.11
N PRO A 27 -8.56 -12.79 -1.66
CA PRO A 27 -8.27 -12.98 -0.24
C PRO A 27 -7.25 -11.94 0.24
N GLY A 28 -7.55 -11.36 1.40
CA GLY A 28 -6.71 -10.37 2.06
C GLY A 28 -7.13 -10.19 3.50
N SER A 29 -6.18 -9.82 4.36
CA SER A 29 -6.46 -9.57 5.79
C SER A 29 -7.41 -8.39 6.01
N ASP A 30 -7.36 -7.39 5.14
CA ASP A 30 -8.24 -6.23 5.12
C ASP A 30 -9.71 -6.65 4.84
N VAL A 31 -9.94 -7.44 3.80
CA VAL A 31 -11.26 -7.99 3.46
C VAL A 31 -11.77 -8.87 4.59
N ALA A 32 -10.94 -9.79 5.09
CA ALA A 32 -11.33 -10.71 6.15
C ALA A 32 -11.67 -9.96 7.46
N ASN A 33 -10.87 -8.97 7.85
CA ASN A 33 -11.11 -8.17 9.05
C ASN A 33 -12.40 -7.35 8.96
N LEU A 34 -12.67 -6.69 7.84
CA LEU A 34 -13.93 -5.97 7.64
C LEU A 34 -15.13 -6.91 7.72
N SER A 35 -15.02 -8.11 7.14
CA SER A 35 -16.08 -9.12 7.22
C SER A 35 -16.32 -9.59 8.65
N VAL A 36 -15.26 -9.88 9.42
CA VAL A 36 -15.36 -10.27 10.84
C VAL A 36 -15.98 -9.16 11.68
N MET A 37 -15.72 -7.89 11.33
CA MET A 37 -16.34 -6.72 11.97
C MET A 37 -17.79 -6.49 11.56
N GLY A 38 -18.38 -7.34 10.70
CA GLY A 38 -19.79 -7.26 10.32
C GLY A 38 -20.09 -6.32 9.15
N TYR A 39 -19.10 -5.86 8.41
CA TYR A 39 -19.31 -5.09 7.19
C TYR A 39 -19.57 -6.00 5.98
N ASP A 40 -20.45 -5.56 5.09
CA ASP A 40 -20.61 -6.18 3.77
C ASP A 40 -19.46 -5.72 2.85
N THR A 41 -18.43 -6.53 2.78
CA THR A 41 -17.21 -6.19 2.06
C THR A 41 -17.43 -5.99 0.56
N LYS A 42 -18.44 -6.62 -0.06
CA LYS A 42 -18.78 -6.36 -1.46
C LYS A 42 -19.29 -4.95 -1.71
N LYS A 43 -19.87 -4.32 -0.69
CA LYS A 43 -20.42 -2.96 -0.81
C LYS A 43 -19.44 -1.90 -0.38
N CYS A 44 -18.63 -2.18 0.64
CA CYS A 44 -17.82 -1.15 1.28
C CYS A 44 -16.33 -1.22 0.92
N TYR A 45 -15.82 -2.37 0.43
CA TYR A 45 -14.40 -2.50 0.11
C TYR A 45 -14.12 -2.09 -1.32
N SER A 46 -13.31 -1.08 -1.49
CA SER A 46 -12.94 -0.50 -2.78
C SER A 46 -11.42 -0.58 -3.08
N GLY A 47 -10.68 -1.28 -2.23
CA GLY A 47 -9.23 -1.42 -2.33
C GLY A 47 -8.54 -1.20 -0.99
N ARG A 48 -7.25 -1.51 -0.93
CA ARG A 48 -6.45 -1.37 0.29
C ARG A 48 -5.90 0.05 0.48
N SER A 49 -5.54 0.73 -0.60
CA SER A 49 -4.95 2.06 -0.55
C SER A 49 -5.85 3.11 0.14
N PRO A 50 -7.19 3.10 -0.01
CA PRO A 50 -8.03 4.06 0.71
C PRO A 50 -8.05 3.83 2.23
N LEU A 51 -7.88 2.58 2.67
CA LEU A 51 -7.75 2.27 4.11
C LEU A 51 -6.42 2.77 4.67
N GLU A 52 -5.36 2.71 3.86
CA GLU A 52 -4.06 3.30 4.21
C GLU A 52 -4.15 4.84 4.27
N ALA A 53 -4.91 5.48 3.36
CA ALA A 53 -5.19 6.92 3.43
C ALA A 53 -5.85 7.30 4.77
N ALA A 54 -6.88 6.57 5.17
CA ALA A 54 -7.55 6.79 6.45
C ALA A 54 -6.60 6.61 7.64
N SER A 55 -5.70 5.61 7.59
CA SER A 55 -4.75 5.32 8.68
C SER A 55 -3.70 6.40 8.89
N ILE A 56 -3.34 7.14 7.84
CA ILE A 56 -2.39 8.27 7.91
C ILE A 56 -3.09 9.63 7.98
N GLY A 57 -4.43 9.64 8.11
CA GLY A 57 -5.21 10.86 8.28
C GLY A 57 -5.40 11.70 7.01
N VAL A 58 -5.26 11.11 5.82
CA VAL A 58 -5.52 11.79 4.54
C VAL A 58 -7.01 11.72 4.21
N PRO A 59 -7.74 12.85 4.23
CA PRO A 59 -9.15 12.87 3.84
C PRO A 59 -9.29 12.66 2.33
N LEU A 60 -10.23 11.81 1.93
CA LEU A 60 -10.52 11.54 0.54
C LEU A 60 -11.82 12.20 0.09
N LYS A 61 -11.80 12.82 -1.09
CA LYS A 61 -12.98 13.27 -1.82
C LYS A 61 -13.64 12.06 -2.51
N ASP A 62 -14.87 12.23 -2.98
CA ASP A 62 -15.63 11.13 -3.61
C ASP A 62 -15.09 10.74 -4.99
N ASN A 63 -14.38 11.66 -5.66
CA ASN A 63 -13.73 11.44 -6.96
C ASN A 63 -12.23 11.13 -6.86
N ASP A 64 -11.69 10.95 -5.64
CA ASP A 64 -10.29 10.57 -5.45
C ASP A 64 -10.08 9.10 -5.73
N VAL A 65 -9.06 8.79 -6.50
CA VAL A 65 -8.49 7.45 -6.63
C VAL A 65 -7.16 7.42 -5.89
N THR A 66 -7.02 6.46 -5.02
CA THR A 66 -5.80 6.26 -4.25
C THR A 66 -4.99 5.11 -4.82
N PHE A 67 -3.69 5.19 -4.67
CA PHE A 67 -2.75 4.14 -5.05
C PHE A 67 -1.75 3.94 -3.92
N ARG A 68 -1.34 2.71 -3.69
CA ARG A 68 -0.14 2.43 -2.91
C ARG A 68 1.08 2.88 -3.71
N CYS A 69 2.02 3.48 -3.04
CA CYS A 69 3.26 3.95 -3.63
C CYS A 69 4.42 3.37 -2.83
N ASN A 70 5.12 2.39 -3.40
CA ASN A 70 6.32 1.84 -2.77
C ASN A 70 7.55 2.60 -3.22
N LEU A 71 8.51 2.76 -2.32
CA LEU A 71 9.89 3.02 -2.68
C LEU A 71 10.55 1.67 -2.97
N VAL A 72 11.10 1.53 -4.18
CA VAL A 72 11.69 0.27 -4.66
C VAL A 72 13.11 0.45 -5.15
N THR A 73 13.88 -0.64 -5.20
CA THR A 73 15.19 -0.69 -5.86
C THR A 73 15.03 -1.34 -7.22
N LEU A 74 15.28 -0.60 -8.27
CA LEU A 74 15.40 -1.10 -9.64
C LEU A 74 16.88 -1.19 -10.02
N SER A 75 17.19 -2.07 -10.96
CA SER A 75 18.51 -2.22 -11.54
C SER A 75 18.94 -0.99 -12.39
N ASP A 76 20.17 -1.02 -12.94
CA ASP A 76 20.83 0.16 -13.50
C ASP A 76 20.79 0.24 -15.04
N GLU A 77 19.92 -0.55 -15.71
CA GLU A 77 19.72 -0.44 -17.17
C GLU A 77 19.37 1.00 -17.56
N GLU A 78 19.84 1.44 -18.72
CA GLU A 78 19.65 2.79 -19.22
C GLU A 78 18.17 3.10 -19.48
N ASN A 79 17.48 2.16 -20.16
CA ASN A 79 16.04 2.30 -20.40
C ASN A 79 15.26 1.83 -19.18
N TYR A 80 14.33 2.66 -18.73
CA TYR A 80 13.49 2.37 -17.56
C TYR A 80 12.73 1.05 -17.72
N GLU A 81 12.17 0.79 -18.89
CA GLU A 81 11.36 -0.39 -19.19
C GLU A 81 12.16 -1.72 -19.15
N ASP A 82 13.47 -1.66 -19.35
CA ASP A 82 14.33 -2.85 -19.35
C ASP A 82 14.82 -3.27 -17.97
N LYS A 83 14.55 -2.44 -16.96
CA LYS A 83 15.01 -2.64 -15.57
C LYS A 83 14.40 -3.87 -14.93
N THR A 84 15.07 -4.34 -13.90
CA THR A 84 14.66 -5.46 -13.04
C THR A 84 14.25 -4.94 -11.66
N MET A 85 13.17 -5.46 -11.09
CA MET A 85 12.78 -5.21 -9.70
C MET A 85 13.73 -5.97 -8.76
N LEU A 86 14.74 -5.30 -8.24
CA LEU A 86 15.71 -5.93 -7.33
C LEU A 86 15.15 -6.06 -5.90
N ASP A 87 14.40 -5.03 -5.45
CA ASP A 87 13.85 -5.04 -4.09
C ASP A 87 12.63 -4.13 -4.00
N TYR A 88 11.48 -4.71 -3.67
CA TYR A 88 10.20 -4.00 -3.54
C TYR A 88 10.09 -3.13 -2.29
N SER A 89 11.05 -3.21 -1.37
CA SER A 89 11.09 -2.53 -0.07
C SER A 89 12.27 -1.55 0.08
N ALA A 90 13.12 -1.42 -0.94
CA ALA A 90 14.37 -0.65 -0.88
C ALA A 90 15.22 -1.00 0.36
N GLY A 91 15.38 -2.30 0.64
CA GLY A 91 16.13 -2.81 1.79
C GLY A 91 15.44 -2.50 3.12
N GLU A 92 14.13 -2.62 3.17
CA GLU A 92 13.33 -2.27 4.36
C GLU A 92 13.69 -0.85 4.88
N ILE A 93 13.71 0.12 3.95
CA ILE A 93 14.10 1.52 4.26
C ILE A 93 13.37 2.05 5.49
N THR A 94 14.07 2.80 6.35
CA THR A 94 13.46 3.37 7.56
C THR A 94 12.39 4.41 7.23
N THR A 95 11.45 4.62 8.13
CA THR A 95 10.37 5.59 7.93
C THR A 95 10.92 7.02 7.77
N GLU A 96 11.95 7.37 8.51
CA GLU A 96 12.59 8.67 8.49
C GLU A 96 13.25 8.95 7.13
N GLU A 97 14.10 8.01 6.65
CA GLU A 97 14.75 8.11 5.34
C GLU A 97 13.72 8.17 4.21
N ALA A 98 12.71 7.31 4.28
CA ALA A 98 11.66 7.24 3.27
C ALA A 98 10.81 8.51 3.23
N ALA A 99 10.51 9.11 4.38
CA ALA A 99 9.74 10.36 4.45
C ALA A 99 10.50 11.52 3.78
N GLU A 100 11.83 11.60 3.90
CA GLU A 100 12.63 12.59 3.19
C GLU A 100 12.57 12.38 1.67
N LEU A 101 12.69 11.13 1.22
CA LEU A 101 12.63 10.77 -0.20
C LEU A 101 11.26 11.08 -0.82
N ILE A 102 10.17 10.72 -0.15
CA ILE A 102 8.81 10.99 -0.65
C ILE A 102 8.50 12.49 -0.64
N LYS A 103 9.01 13.26 0.32
CA LYS A 103 8.89 14.73 0.28
C LYS A 103 9.62 15.32 -0.91
N ALA A 104 10.79 14.77 -1.28
CA ALA A 104 11.50 15.20 -2.48
C ALA A 104 10.73 14.84 -3.76
N VAL A 105 10.14 13.66 -3.83
CA VAL A 105 9.25 13.25 -4.93
C VAL A 105 8.03 14.17 -5.00
N ALA A 106 7.34 14.42 -3.90
CA ALA A 106 6.16 15.28 -3.83
C ALA A 106 6.48 16.70 -4.29
N LYS A 107 7.62 17.25 -3.87
CA LYS A 107 8.05 18.61 -4.26
C LYS A 107 8.14 18.79 -5.78
N GLU A 108 8.58 17.77 -6.50
CA GLU A 108 8.83 17.85 -7.95
C GLU A 108 7.67 17.26 -8.78
N LEU A 109 6.91 16.30 -8.23
CA LEU A 109 5.89 15.56 -8.99
C LEU A 109 4.45 15.83 -8.54
N ASP A 110 4.22 16.48 -7.39
CA ASP A 110 2.87 16.90 -7.01
C ASP A 110 2.30 17.85 -8.07
N THR A 111 1.04 17.63 -8.40
CA THR A 111 0.25 18.54 -9.26
C THR A 111 -0.99 19.00 -8.52
N ASP A 112 -1.84 19.81 -9.14
CA ASP A 112 -3.13 20.16 -8.54
C ASP A 112 -4.02 18.91 -8.31
N MET A 113 -3.86 17.88 -9.16
CA MET A 113 -4.69 16.67 -9.16
C MET A 113 -4.03 15.48 -8.48
N ILE A 114 -2.70 15.40 -8.44
CA ILE A 114 -1.97 14.24 -7.91
C ILE A 114 -1.09 14.67 -6.75
N LYS A 115 -1.18 13.93 -5.65
CA LYS A 115 -0.43 14.20 -4.42
C LYS A 115 0.22 12.94 -3.86
N PHE A 116 1.43 13.08 -3.34
CA PHE A 116 2.17 12.02 -2.67
C PHE A 116 2.21 12.26 -1.16
N TYR A 117 1.93 11.22 -0.39
CA TYR A 117 1.90 11.28 1.07
C TYR A 117 2.84 10.23 1.67
N PRO A 118 3.74 10.63 2.59
CA PRO A 118 4.61 9.69 3.26
C PRO A 118 3.81 8.77 4.19
N GLY A 119 4.15 7.50 4.17
CA GLY A 119 3.62 6.48 5.07
C GLY A 119 4.72 5.87 5.93
N ILE A 120 4.69 4.57 6.15
CA ILE A 120 5.62 3.83 7.01
C ILE A 120 6.59 3.02 6.17
N SER A 121 7.91 3.14 6.45
CA SER A 121 8.96 2.43 5.74
C SER A 121 8.87 2.68 4.23
N TYR A 122 8.90 1.67 3.40
CA TYR A 122 8.80 1.76 1.95
C TYR A 122 7.37 2.00 1.41
N ARG A 123 6.35 2.02 2.27
CA ARG A 123 4.93 2.10 1.87
C ARG A 123 4.39 3.51 2.04
N HIS A 124 3.98 4.10 0.95
CA HIS A 124 3.45 5.45 0.86
C HIS A 124 2.14 5.45 0.07
N LEU A 125 1.54 6.61 -0.06
CA LEU A 125 0.26 6.81 -0.72
C LEU A 125 0.38 7.85 -1.83
N THR A 126 -0.29 7.58 -2.95
CA THR A 126 -0.58 8.57 -3.99
C THR A 126 -2.09 8.75 -4.06
N VAL A 127 -2.55 10.00 -4.13
CA VAL A 127 -3.96 10.35 -4.35
C VAL A 127 -4.07 11.10 -5.66
N TRP A 128 -4.97 10.66 -6.52
CA TRP A 128 -5.25 11.29 -7.82
C TRP A 128 -6.71 11.70 -7.90
N GLU A 129 -6.99 12.99 -7.82
CA GLU A 129 -8.33 13.54 -7.99
C GLU A 129 -8.78 13.35 -9.45
N GLY A 130 -9.90 12.67 -9.65
CA GLY A 130 -10.42 12.32 -10.98
C GLY A 130 -9.61 11.24 -11.73
N GLY A 131 -8.75 10.50 -11.03
CA GLY A 131 -8.05 9.34 -11.58
C GLY A 131 -9.00 8.19 -11.99
N SER A 132 -8.45 7.15 -12.60
CA SER A 132 -9.21 5.96 -13.00
C SER A 132 -8.79 4.73 -12.18
N THR A 133 -9.76 3.88 -11.87
CA THR A 133 -9.52 2.52 -11.35
C THR A 133 -9.45 1.47 -12.47
N ASN A 134 -9.72 1.86 -13.72
CA ASN A 134 -9.59 0.99 -14.90
C ASN A 134 -8.14 0.98 -15.40
N VAL A 135 -7.22 0.65 -14.51
CA VAL A 135 -5.78 0.55 -14.75
C VAL A 135 -5.27 -0.78 -14.22
N GLU A 136 -4.44 -1.45 -15.00
CA GLU A 136 -3.77 -2.68 -14.58
C GLU A 136 -2.43 -2.32 -13.94
N LEU A 137 -2.28 -2.65 -12.67
CA LEU A 137 -1.09 -2.39 -11.89
C LEU A 137 -0.59 -3.67 -11.23
N THR A 138 0.71 -3.89 -11.26
CA THR A 138 1.33 -5.09 -10.70
C THR A 138 1.90 -4.80 -9.31
N PRO A 139 1.57 -5.60 -8.27
CA PRO A 139 2.24 -5.49 -6.97
C PRO A 139 3.75 -5.76 -7.10
N PRO A 140 4.62 -4.89 -6.55
CA PRO A 140 6.07 -5.02 -6.75
C PRO A 140 6.66 -6.28 -6.11
N HIS A 141 6.04 -6.82 -5.06
CA HIS A 141 6.48 -8.06 -4.41
C HIS A 141 6.20 -9.34 -5.22
N ASP A 142 5.33 -9.27 -6.24
CA ASP A 142 5.03 -10.39 -7.13
C ASP A 142 6.06 -10.51 -8.28
N ILE A 143 6.89 -9.48 -8.45
CA ILE A 143 7.83 -9.36 -9.55
C ILE A 143 9.30 -9.19 -9.09
N SER A 144 9.61 -9.57 -7.86
CA SER A 144 11.00 -9.60 -7.37
C SER A 144 11.87 -10.44 -8.31
N ASP A 145 13.05 -9.91 -8.65
CA ASP A 145 14.02 -10.49 -9.57
C ASP A 145 13.53 -10.67 -11.02
N LYS A 146 12.43 -10.00 -11.40
CA LYS A 146 11.90 -10.03 -12.78
C LYS A 146 12.05 -8.67 -13.45
N LYS A 147 12.15 -8.71 -14.78
CA LYS A 147 12.06 -7.50 -15.61
C LYS A 147 10.70 -6.84 -15.43
N ILE A 148 10.70 -5.51 -15.35
CA ILE A 148 9.47 -4.73 -15.18
C ILE A 148 8.68 -4.51 -16.47
N THR A 149 9.26 -4.81 -17.63
CA THR A 149 8.71 -4.55 -18.97
C THR A 149 7.23 -4.93 -19.12
N ASP A 150 6.90 -6.17 -18.75
CA ASP A 150 5.52 -6.70 -18.89
C ASP A 150 4.59 -6.27 -17.75
N HIS A 151 5.14 -5.62 -16.72
CA HIS A 151 4.48 -5.28 -15.45
C HIS A 151 4.25 -3.78 -15.26
N LEU A 152 4.59 -2.99 -16.27
CA LEU A 152 4.32 -1.55 -16.29
C LEU A 152 2.83 -1.26 -16.31
N PRO A 153 2.38 -0.10 -15.81
CA PRO A 153 0.99 0.31 -15.84
C PRO A 153 0.36 0.18 -17.22
N LYS A 154 -0.89 -0.31 -17.31
CA LYS A 154 -1.68 -0.42 -18.55
C LYS A 154 -3.11 0.07 -18.29
N GLY A 155 -3.75 0.66 -19.29
CA GLY A 155 -5.14 1.14 -19.20
C GLY A 155 -5.22 2.64 -18.95
N ASP A 156 -6.31 3.08 -18.34
CA ASP A 156 -6.62 4.51 -18.21
C ASP A 156 -5.65 5.21 -17.24
N GLY A 157 -5.00 6.27 -17.72
CA GLY A 157 -4.04 7.03 -16.90
C GLY A 157 -2.69 6.35 -16.69
N ALA A 158 -2.45 5.20 -17.30
CA ALA A 158 -1.21 4.45 -17.21
C ALA A 158 0.03 5.27 -17.58
N ASP A 159 -0.07 6.07 -18.65
CA ASP A 159 1.03 6.92 -19.12
C ASP A 159 1.45 7.95 -18.06
N THR A 160 0.48 8.55 -17.37
CA THR A 160 0.75 9.51 -16.31
C THR A 160 1.47 8.85 -15.13
N LEU A 161 0.99 7.68 -14.70
CA LEU A 161 1.64 6.93 -13.62
C LEU A 161 3.05 6.48 -14.00
N LEU A 162 3.22 5.97 -15.21
CA LEU A 162 4.52 5.55 -15.72
C LEU A 162 5.50 6.72 -15.82
N GLU A 163 5.04 7.88 -16.31
CA GLU A 163 5.86 9.09 -16.38
C GLU A 163 6.34 9.52 -14.98
N MET A 164 5.46 9.49 -13.98
CA MET A 164 5.84 9.80 -12.60
C MET A 164 6.86 8.80 -12.03
N MET A 165 6.69 7.50 -12.31
CA MET A 165 7.65 6.48 -11.92
C MET A 165 9.02 6.74 -12.54
N LYS A 166 9.07 7.04 -13.84
CA LYS A 166 10.33 7.40 -14.55
C LYS A 166 10.97 8.67 -14.00
N LYS A 167 10.19 9.72 -13.80
CA LYS A 167 10.71 11.00 -13.25
C LYS A 167 11.24 10.84 -11.84
N SER A 168 10.61 9.99 -11.03
CA SER A 168 11.06 9.75 -9.66
C SER A 168 12.47 9.16 -9.59
N GLU A 169 12.87 8.37 -10.60
CA GLU A 169 14.21 7.76 -10.62
C GLU A 169 15.30 8.82 -10.56
N LYS A 170 15.23 9.86 -11.36
CA LYS A 170 16.23 10.94 -11.35
C LYS A 170 16.30 11.65 -10.01
N ILE A 171 15.14 11.95 -9.42
CA ILE A 171 15.03 12.64 -8.12
C ILE A 171 15.67 11.78 -7.03
N LEU A 172 15.32 10.49 -7.01
CA LEU A 172 15.71 9.56 -5.96
C LEU A 172 17.18 9.17 -6.05
N ARG A 173 17.71 8.90 -7.24
CA ARG A 173 19.14 8.51 -7.42
C ARG A 173 20.09 9.60 -6.97
N GLU A 174 19.76 10.86 -7.16
CA GLU A 174 20.60 11.99 -6.80
C GLU A 174 20.45 12.42 -5.33
N HIS A 175 19.43 11.91 -4.62
CA HIS A 175 19.11 12.35 -3.27
C HIS A 175 20.20 11.95 -2.25
N PRO A 176 20.59 12.84 -1.31
CA PRO A 176 21.64 12.58 -0.32
C PRO A 176 21.40 11.32 0.52
N VAL A 177 20.15 11.02 0.88
CA VAL A 177 19.78 9.80 1.61
C VAL A 177 20.21 8.56 0.85
N ASN A 178 19.94 8.47 -0.46
CA ASN A 178 20.32 7.33 -1.27
C ASN A 178 21.83 7.22 -1.50
N LYS A 179 22.51 8.35 -1.66
CA LYS A 179 23.99 8.36 -1.74
C LYS A 179 24.62 7.82 -0.46
N LYS A 180 24.08 8.19 0.70
CA LYS A 180 24.50 7.64 2.00
C LYS A 180 24.20 6.15 2.09
N ARG A 181 23.00 5.70 1.70
CA ARG A 181 22.64 4.27 1.72
C ARG A 181 23.58 3.43 0.86
N VAL A 182 23.89 3.88 -0.35
CA VAL A 182 24.87 3.21 -1.24
C VAL A 182 26.25 3.14 -0.59
N ALA A 183 26.72 4.24 0.01
CA ALA A 183 28.01 4.27 0.71
C ALA A 183 28.05 3.30 1.93
N GLU A 184 26.91 3.04 2.54
CA GLU A 184 26.74 2.07 3.64
C GLU A 184 26.46 0.63 3.17
N GLY A 185 26.45 0.37 1.84
CA GLY A 185 26.15 -0.95 1.27
C GLY A 185 24.68 -1.38 1.40
N LYS A 186 23.77 -0.43 1.59
CA LYS A 186 22.33 -0.65 1.64
C LYS A 186 21.69 -0.43 0.28
N ASN A 187 20.58 -1.13 0.01
CA ASN A 187 19.78 -0.92 -1.20
C ASN A 187 19.21 0.52 -1.23
N PRO A 188 19.49 1.32 -2.27
CA PRO A 188 18.88 2.63 -2.42
C PRO A 188 17.43 2.50 -2.91
N ALA A 189 16.57 3.44 -2.57
CA ALA A 189 15.27 3.61 -3.21
C ALA A 189 15.47 4.34 -4.54
N THR A 190 15.43 3.61 -5.66
CA THR A 190 15.75 4.19 -6.97
C THR A 190 14.53 4.65 -7.76
N SER A 191 13.35 4.20 -7.41
CA SER A 191 12.09 4.59 -8.05
C SER A 191 10.93 4.51 -7.08
N ILE A 192 9.83 5.24 -7.38
CA ILE A 192 8.54 4.90 -6.84
C ILE A 192 7.91 3.79 -7.70
N TRP A 193 7.03 2.97 -7.08
CA TRP A 193 6.22 1.97 -7.76
C TRP A 193 4.77 2.10 -7.32
N VAL A 194 3.89 2.44 -8.26
CA VAL A 194 2.48 2.73 -7.99
C VAL A 194 1.63 1.51 -8.30
N TRP A 195 0.74 1.10 -7.37
CA TRP A 195 -0.09 -0.09 -7.49
C TRP A 195 -1.26 -0.08 -6.50
N GLY A 196 -2.18 -1.04 -6.61
CA GLY A 196 -3.22 -1.27 -5.61
C GLY A 196 -4.19 -0.10 -5.49
N GLU A 197 -4.80 0.24 -6.60
CA GLU A 197 -5.81 1.28 -6.76
C GLU A 197 -7.03 1.06 -5.88
N GLY A 198 -7.71 2.15 -5.54
CA GLY A 198 -8.96 2.11 -4.81
C GLY A 198 -9.61 3.48 -4.70
N THR A 199 -10.90 3.48 -4.40
CA THR A 199 -11.69 4.70 -4.17
C THR A 199 -12.09 4.83 -2.71
N LYS A 200 -12.57 5.98 -2.31
CA LYS A 200 -13.08 6.21 -0.96
C LYS A 200 -14.08 5.12 -0.56
N PRO A 201 -13.81 4.34 0.52
CA PRO A 201 -14.69 3.26 0.92
C PRO A 201 -15.97 3.84 1.54
N GLN A 202 -17.09 3.20 1.26
CA GLN A 202 -18.36 3.54 1.92
C GLN A 202 -18.49 2.75 3.23
N LEU A 203 -17.74 3.18 4.23
CA LEU A 203 -17.76 2.59 5.57
C LEU A 203 -18.57 3.48 6.52
N ASP A 204 -19.65 2.92 7.04
CA ASP A 204 -20.34 3.53 8.17
C ASP A 204 -19.42 3.55 9.40
N ASN A 205 -19.58 4.56 10.25
CA ASN A 205 -18.85 4.58 11.52
C ASN A 205 -19.21 3.33 12.35
N PHE A 206 -18.20 2.60 12.81
CA PHE A 206 -18.38 1.33 13.52
C PHE A 206 -19.15 1.50 14.82
N GLU A 207 -18.82 2.53 15.62
CA GLU A 207 -19.48 2.81 16.89
C GLU A 207 -20.94 3.20 16.70
N GLU A 208 -21.25 4.04 15.69
CA GLU A 208 -22.62 4.44 15.37
C GLU A 208 -23.46 3.27 14.87
N LYS A 209 -22.86 2.39 14.06
CA LYS A 209 -23.55 1.24 13.46
C LYS A 209 -23.82 0.10 14.44
N PHE A 210 -22.86 -0.20 15.30
CA PHE A 210 -22.90 -1.40 16.16
C PHE A 210 -22.96 -1.09 17.65
N GLY A 211 -22.81 0.17 18.08
CA GLY A 211 -22.75 0.58 19.49
C GLY A 211 -21.49 0.06 20.20
N LEU A 212 -20.45 -0.32 19.46
CA LEU A 212 -19.25 -0.97 19.97
C LEU A 212 -18.00 -0.23 19.49
N LYS A 213 -16.93 -0.31 20.27
CA LYS A 213 -15.59 0.11 19.85
C LYS A 213 -14.76 -1.11 19.51
N ALA A 214 -14.15 -1.10 18.32
CA ALA A 214 -13.23 -2.15 17.91
C ALA A 214 -11.78 -1.75 18.23
N VAL A 215 -11.01 -2.68 18.81
CA VAL A 215 -9.57 -2.54 19.06
C VAL A 215 -8.86 -3.73 18.45
N SER A 216 -7.86 -3.45 17.61
CA SER A 216 -7.04 -4.47 16.97
C SER A 216 -5.56 -4.14 17.19
N TYR A 217 -4.76 -5.15 17.48
CA TYR A 217 -3.29 -5.06 17.69
C TYR A 217 -2.79 -4.29 18.91
N THR A 218 -3.58 -3.39 19.50
CA THR A 218 -3.11 -2.52 20.59
C THR A 218 -2.65 -3.31 21.81
N HIS A 219 -3.27 -4.45 22.07
CA HIS A 219 -2.92 -5.33 23.21
C HIS A 219 -2.07 -6.55 22.84
N LEU A 220 -1.91 -6.86 21.56
CA LEU A 220 -1.13 -8.02 21.10
C LEU A 220 0.36 -7.72 20.92
N ARG A 221 0.76 -6.45 20.91
CA ARG A 221 2.17 -6.03 20.82
C ARG A 221 2.86 -5.79 22.17
N ALA A 222 2.17 -5.97 23.26
CA ALA A 222 2.71 -5.73 24.62
C ALA A 222 3.49 -6.92 25.21
N HIS A 223 3.85 -7.92 24.39
CA HIS A 223 4.62 -9.08 24.87
C HIS A 223 5.75 -9.44 23.93
#